data_7342862a9170f2a745d86c60e16a6e80
#
_entry.id   7342862a9170f2a745d86c60e16a6e80
#
_cell.length_a   1.000
_cell.length_b   1.000
_cell.length_c   1.000
_cell.angle_alpha   90.00
_cell.angle_beta   90.00
_cell.angle_gamma   90.00
#
_symmetry.space_group_name_H-M   'P 1'
#
loop_
_entity.id
_entity.type
_entity.pdbx_description
1 polymer ?
#
loop_
_entity_poly.entity_id
_entity_poly.type
_entity_poly.pdbx_seq_one_letter_code
_entity_poly.pdbx_strand_id
1 'polypeptide(L)'
;MLIVCGSATSWMEDNLINNKGGLYNRLNTEIKLHPFTLAECEEYFKSRNMTMGRYDVAQTYMVFGGIPHYLSLFEKGLSTPQNIDRLLFERDAKLRNEFQRLFGSLFKNVEDHIKVIKLLAKRRSGYTRGEILEKTGIKDGGGASEVLKGLTESDFISPYEPFGERKTLKYKLIDPYCLFFLRFLDGQTKLDPQYWQKNNNSPLLNSWRGFAFEELCFYHIQQIKMKLGISGVSTTESSWVVYSQEQKAQAQIDMLIDRSDNVVNLCEMKYYKKPFVIDSTCDQQLRERVQTLTDAIPRRKTVHLTLIVAYGLKQNEYSGQVQSVVTLDDLFLPAF
;
A
#
# COMPACT_ATOMS: atom_id res chain seq x y z
N MET A 1 -6.07 13.44 -34.96
CA MET A 1 -5.60 13.26 -33.59
C MET A 1 -5.02 11.84 -33.48
N LEU A 2 -3.80 11.66 -32.97
CA LEU A 2 -3.20 10.34 -32.70
C LEU A 2 -3.22 10.12 -31.19
N ILE A 3 -3.77 9.00 -30.74
CA ILE A 3 -3.74 8.57 -29.35
C ILE A 3 -2.88 7.32 -29.29
N VAL A 4 -1.84 7.35 -28.46
CA VAL A 4 -0.96 6.21 -28.20
C VAL A 4 -1.14 5.80 -26.74
N CYS A 5 -1.36 4.52 -26.49
CA CYS A 5 -1.47 3.98 -25.14
C CYS A 5 -0.58 2.73 -24.98
N GLY A 6 -0.11 2.50 -23.77
CA GLY A 6 0.73 1.34 -23.45
C GLY A 6 0.82 1.13 -21.95
N SER A 7 1.11 -0.10 -21.55
CA SER A 7 1.29 -0.50 -20.14
C SER A 7 2.75 -0.43 -19.66
N ALA A 8 3.71 -0.40 -20.59
CA ALA A 8 5.15 -0.30 -20.28
C ALA A 8 5.55 1.18 -20.14
N THR A 9 5.34 1.75 -18.95
CA THR A 9 5.54 3.19 -18.67
C THR A 9 6.97 3.62 -19.00
N SER A 10 7.98 2.89 -18.55
CA SER A 10 9.39 3.21 -18.87
C SER A 10 9.69 3.20 -20.37
N TRP A 11 9.12 2.24 -21.13
CA TRP A 11 9.29 2.22 -22.58
C TRP A 11 8.64 3.43 -23.25
N MET A 12 7.47 3.83 -22.80
CA MET A 12 6.77 5.01 -23.34
C MET A 12 7.53 6.30 -23.01
N GLU A 13 8.02 6.43 -21.78
CA GLU A 13 8.85 7.57 -21.40
C GLU A 13 10.11 7.68 -22.25
N ASP A 14 10.86 6.58 -22.39
CA ASP A 14 12.14 6.58 -23.10
C ASP A 14 11.98 6.74 -24.62
N ASN A 15 10.93 6.15 -25.20
CA ASN A 15 10.78 6.07 -26.67
C ASN A 15 9.78 7.06 -27.26
N LEU A 16 8.84 7.59 -26.47
CA LEU A 16 7.83 8.55 -26.94
C LEU A 16 8.00 9.92 -26.29
N ILE A 17 8.08 9.98 -24.96
CA ILE A 17 8.05 11.26 -24.22
C ILE A 17 9.42 11.92 -24.26
N ASN A 18 10.48 11.21 -23.86
CA ASN A 18 11.85 11.72 -23.78
C ASN A 18 12.66 11.52 -25.05
N ASN A 19 12.07 10.93 -26.10
CA ASN A 19 12.79 10.67 -27.35
C ASN A 19 13.04 11.97 -28.10
N LYS A 20 14.32 12.31 -28.32
CA LYS A 20 14.75 13.48 -29.06
C LYS A 20 14.51 13.38 -30.60
N GLY A 21 13.75 12.36 -31.03
CA GLY A 21 13.39 12.15 -32.44
C GLY A 21 12.19 12.96 -32.93
N GLY A 22 11.53 12.48 -33.98
CA GLY A 22 10.44 13.18 -34.65
C GLY A 22 9.19 13.49 -33.83
N LEU A 23 9.02 12.91 -32.63
CA LEU A 23 7.92 13.16 -31.73
C LEU A 23 8.25 14.14 -30.59
N TYR A 24 9.49 14.59 -30.50
CA TYR A 24 9.91 15.55 -29.47
C TYR A 24 9.07 16.84 -29.52
N ASN A 25 8.52 17.26 -28.36
CA ASN A 25 7.63 18.44 -28.25
C ASN A 25 6.34 18.38 -29.08
N ARG A 26 5.90 17.20 -29.56
CA ARG A 26 4.66 17.04 -30.32
C ARG A 26 3.54 16.37 -29.49
N LEU A 27 3.84 15.95 -28.25
CA LEU A 27 2.82 15.48 -27.32
C LEU A 27 2.04 16.67 -26.75
N ASN A 28 0.74 16.71 -27.00
CA ASN A 28 -0.14 17.78 -26.51
C ASN A 28 -0.65 17.46 -25.08
N THR A 29 -0.80 16.19 -24.75
CA THR A 29 -1.34 15.75 -23.48
C THR A 29 -0.78 14.39 -23.11
N GLU A 30 -0.39 14.23 -21.86
CA GLU A 30 0.00 12.97 -21.26
C GLU A 30 -0.98 12.64 -20.12
N ILE A 31 -1.47 11.42 -20.08
CA ILE A 31 -2.38 10.94 -19.05
C ILE A 31 -1.81 9.65 -18.47
N LYS A 32 -1.35 9.69 -17.21
CA LYS A 32 -1.03 8.50 -16.44
C LYS A 32 -2.31 8.01 -15.75
N LEU A 33 -2.79 6.82 -16.14
CA LEU A 33 -3.91 6.17 -15.46
C LEU A 33 -3.39 5.48 -14.21
N HIS A 34 -3.88 5.90 -13.08
CA HIS A 34 -3.60 5.26 -11.79
C HIS A 34 -4.61 4.13 -11.52
N PRO A 35 -4.29 3.18 -10.61
CA PRO A 35 -5.28 2.25 -10.10
C PRO A 35 -6.50 2.98 -9.53
N PHE A 36 -7.68 2.38 -9.63
CA PHE A 36 -8.89 2.92 -9.02
C PHE A 36 -8.71 3.13 -7.52
N THR A 37 -9.28 4.20 -7.01
CA THR A 37 -9.50 4.41 -5.57
C THR A 37 -10.59 3.47 -5.05
N LEU A 38 -10.77 3.40 -3.72
CA LEU A 38 -11.88 2.63 -3.12
C LEU A 38 -13.25 3.12 -3.61
N ALA A 39 -13.43 4.43 -3.76
CA ALA A 39 -14.67 5.01 -4.30
C ALA A 39 -14.92 4.54 -5.73
N GLU A 40 -13.91 4.61 -6.60
CA GLU A 40 -14.01 4.16 -7.99
C GLU A 40 -14.22 2.65 -8.10
N CYS A 41 -13.61 1.85 -7.21
CA CYS A 41 -13.89 0.41 -7.11
C CYS A 41 -15.35 0.15 -6.74
N GLU A 42 -15.90 0.88 -5.75
CA GLU A 42 -17.30 0.77 -5.35
C GLU A 42 -18.23 1.11 -6.53
N GLU A 43 -17.97 2.20 -7.25
CA GLU A 43 -18.73 2.60 -8.45
C GLU A 43 -18.61 1.57 -9.58
N TYR A 44 -17.41 1.04 -9.81
CA TYR A 44 -17.17 0.01 -10.82
C TYR A 44 -18.01 -1.25 -10.54
N PHE A 45 -18.03 -1.75 -9.30
CA PHE A 45 -18.86 -2.89 -8.94
C PHE A 45 -20.35 -2.58 -9.07
N LYS A 46 -20.80 -1.39 -8.65
CA LYS A 46 -22.19 -0.93 -8.84
C LYS A 46 -22.59 -0.90 -10.32
N SER A 47 -21.72 -0.41 -11.21
CA SER A 47 -21.98 -0.35 -12.65
C SER A 47 -22.15 -1.75 -13.27
N ARG A 48 -21.58 -2.77 -12.65
CA ARG A 48 -21.74 -4.19 -13.03
C ARG A 48 -22.92 -4.87 -12.32
N ASN A 49 -23.77 -4.13 -11.63
CA ASN A 49 -24.87 -4.66 -10.80
C ASN A 49 -24.37 -5.63 -9.70
N MET A 50 -23.21 -5.37 -9.14
CA MET A 50 -22.64 -6.09 -8.00
C MET A 50 -22.69 -5.19 -6.78
N THR A 51 -23.52 -5.57 -5.79
CA THR A 51 -23.60 -4.86 -4.52
C THR A 51 -22.62 -5.50 -3.53
N MET A 52 -21.60 -4.75 -3.13
CA MET A 52 -20.60 -5.17 -2.17
C MET A 52 -20.56 -4.18 -1.01
N GLY A 53 -20.41 -4.67 0.23
CA GLY A 53 -20.14 -3.81 1.37
C GLY A 53 -18.75 -3.18 1.26
N ARG A 54 -18.55 -1.97 1.78
CA ARG A 54 -17.26 -1.27 1.74
C ARG A 54 -16.11 -2.07 2.36
N TYR A 55 -16.40 -2.85 3.40
CA TYR A 55 -15.42 -3.78 3.97
C TYR A 55 -14.93 -4.82 2.94
N ASP A 56 -15.83 -5.37 2.13
CA ASP A 56 -15.50 -6.35 1.09
C ASP A 56 -14.79 -5.70 -0.10
N VAL A 57 -15.16 -4.46 -0.47
CA VAL A 57 -14.42 -3.67 -1.47
C VAL A 57 -12.98 -3.43 -0.99
N ALA A 58 -12.79 -3.05 0.28
CA ALA A 58 -11.47 -2.87 0.84
C ALA A 58 -10.66 -4.19 0.87
N GLN A 59 -11.28 -5.33 1.23
CA GLN A 59 -10.62 -6.63 1.15
C GLN A 59 -10.21 -6.97 -0.29
N THR A 60 -11.08 -6.69 -1.26
CA THR A 60 -10.75 -6.88 -2.69
C THR A 60 -9.56 -6.02 -3.09
N TYR A 61 -9.55 -4.76 -2.67
CA TYR A 61 -8.43 -3.84 -2.93
C TYR A 61 -7.11 -4.33 -2.32
N MET A 62 -7.14 -4.80 -1.08
CA MET A 62 -5.94 -5.33 -0.40
C MET A 62 -5.34 -6.55 -1.10
N VAL A 63 -6.13 -7.30 -1.87
CA VAL A 63 -5.67 -8.49 -2.63
C VAL A 63 -5.25 -8.12 -4.05
N PHE A 64 -6.06 -7.31 -4.76
CA PHE A 64 -5.94 -7.10 -6.21
C PHE A 64 -5.53 -5.66 -6.59
N GLY A 65 -5.49 -4.75 -5.62
CA GLY A 65 -5.39 -3.33 -5.90
C GLY A 65 -6.65 -2.79 -6.61
N GLY A 66 -6.55 -1.55 -7.06
CA GLY A 66 -7.60 -0.91 -7.86
C GLY A 66 -7.47 -1.19 -9.37
N ILE A 67 -6.98 -2.37 -9.78
CA ILE A 67 -6.74 -2.67 -11.20
C ILE A 67 -8.02 -3.15 -11.87
N PRO A 68 -8.60 -2.36 -12.82
CA PRO A 68 -9.89 -2.68 -13.46
C PRO A 68 -9.96 -4.08 -14.07
N HIS A 69 -8.85 -4.54 -14.64
CA HIS A 69 -8.77 -5.89 -15.21
C HIS A 69 -9.08 -6.97 -14.15
N TYR A 70 -8.45 -6.91 -12.98
CA TYR A 70 -8.67 -7.91 -11.93
C TYR A 70 -10.10 -7.82 -11.36
N LEU A 71 -10.61 -6.59 -11.16
CA LEU A 71 -11.97 -6.37 -10.70
C LEU A 71 -13.01 -6.90 -11.70
N SER A 72 -12.70 -6.84 -13.01
CA SER A 72 -13.59 -7.33 -14.07
C SER A 72 -13.81 -8.85 -14.01
N LEU A 73 -12.90 -9.58 -13.41
CA LEU A 73 -12.97 -11.03 -13.28
C LEU A 73 -13.88 -11.51 -12.14
N PHE A 74 -14.34 -10.60 -11.28
CA PHE A 74 -15.28 -10.95 -10.21
C PHE A 74 -16.63 -11.41 -10.77
N GLU A 75 -17.16 -12.50 -10.22
CA GLU A 75 -18.46 -13.04 -10.58
C GLU A 75 -19.55 -12.59 -9.61
N LYS A 76 -20.66 -12.16 -10.19
CA LYS A 76 -21.87 -11.81 -9.45
C LYS A 76 -22.46 -13.05 -8.78
N GLY A 77 -22.94 -12.87 -7.54
CA GLY A 77 -23.53 -13.96 -6.76
C GLY A 77 -22.53 -14.73 -5.90
N LEU A 78 -21.22 -14.52 -6.11
CA LEU A 78 -20.18 -15.07 -5.25
C LEU A 78 -19.76 -14.02 -4.19
N SER A 79 -19.48 -14.49 -2.98
CA SER A 79 -18.88 -13.67 -1.94
C SER A 79 -17.44 -13.28 -2.30
N THR A 80 -16.87 -12.27 -1.63
CA THR A 80 -15.47 -11.88 -1.81
C THR A 80 -14.51 -13.04 -1.56
N PRO A 81 -14.63 -13.84 -0.48
CA PRO A 81 -13.78 -15.02 -0.31
C PRO A 81 -13.89 -16.05 -1.45
N GLN A 82 -15.09 -16.29 -1.98
CA GLN A 82 -15.29 -17.21 -3.09
C GLN A 82 -14.64 -16.69 -4.38
N ASN A 83 -14.76 -15.40 -4.67
CA ASN A 83 -14.07 -14.78 -5.81
C ASN A 83 -12.55 -14.85 -5.68
N ILE A 84 -12.00 -14.62 -4.48
CA ILE A 84 -10.56 -14.74 -4.22
C ILE A 84 -10.08 -16.17 -4.48
N ASP A 85 -10.77 -17.18 -3.93
CA ASP A 85 -10.42 -18.58 -4.15
C ASP A 85 -10.46 -18.94 -5.63
N ARG A 86 -11.52 -18.58 -6.34
CA ARG A 86 -11.70 -18.84 -7.77
C ARG A 86 -10.60 -18.20 -8.62
N LEU A 87 -10.19 -17.01 -8.29
CA LEU A 87 -9.22 -16.26 -9.09
C LEU A 87 -7.76 -16.65 -8.81
N LEU A 88 -7.45 -17.19 -7.60
CA LEU A 88 -6.07 -17.36 -7.14
C LEU A 88 -5.74 -18.78 -6.65
N PHE A 89 -6.69 -19.50 -6.04
CA PHE A 89 -6.39 -20.78 -5.36
C PHE A 89 -6.91 -22.01 -6.09
N GLU A 90 -7.96 -21.91 -6.90
CA GLU A 90 -8.46 -23.02 -7.69
C GLU A 90 -7.42 -23.53 -8.71
N ARG A 91 -7.57 -24.78 -9.17
CA ARG A 91 -6.61 -25.45 -10.06
C ARG A 91 -6.32 -24.62 -11.32
N ASP A 92 -7.37 -24.09 -11.94
CA ASP A 92 -7.31 -23.31 -13.18
C ASP A 92 -7.56 -21.81 -12.95
N ALA A 93 -7.17 -21.32 -11.78
CA ALA A 93 -7.35 -19.93 -11.38
C ALA A 93 -6.66 -18.97 -12.37
N LYS A 94 -7.44 -18.01 -12.88
CA LYS A 94 -7.00 -17.10 -13.96
C LYS A 94 -5.78 -16.27 -13.61
N LEU A 95 -5.64 -15.87 -12.35
CA LEU A 95 -4.56 -15.00 -11.86
C LEU A 95 -3.44 -15.77 -11.17
N ARG A 96 -3.46 -17.10 -11.16
CA ARG A 96 -2.43 -17.92 -10.52
C ARG A 96 -1.02 -17.67 -11.08
N ASN A 97 -0.91 -17.50 -12.40
CA ASN A 97 0.34 -17.26 -13.10
C ASN A 97 0.53 -15.78 -13.51
N GLU A 98 -0.33 -14.91 -12.99
CA GLU A 98 -0.35 -13.49 -13.38
C GLU A 98 0.95 -12.79 -13.00
N PHE A 99 1.54 -13.11 -11.85
CA PHE A 99 2.80 -12.52 -11.41
C PHE A 99 3.90 -12.63 -12.47
N GLN A 100 4.10 -13.83 -13.03
CA GLN A 100 5.13 -14.04 -14.06
C GLN A 100 4.76 -13.34 -15.40
N ARG A 101 3.49 -13.38 -15.77
CA ARG A 101 3.00 -12.75 -17.00
C ARG A 101 3.12 -11.23 -16.94
N LEU A 102 2.77 -10.65 -15.79
CA LEU A 102 2.82 -9.21 -15.57
C LEU A 102 4.25 -8.69 -15.71
N PHE A 103 5.22 -9.28 -15.01
CA PHE A 103 6.62 -8.88 -15.12
C PHE A 103 7.19 -9.14 -16.53
N GLY A 104 6.82 -10.27 -17.15
CA GLY A 104 7.23 -10.60 -18.52
C GLY A 104 6.70 -9.63 -19.58
N SER A 105 5.54 -9.02 -19.34
CA SER A 105 4.96 -8.05 -20.26
C SER A 105 5.52 -6.63 -20.11
N LEU A 106 5.99 -6.27 -18.91
CA LEU A 106 6.41 -4.93 -18.58
C LEU A 106 7.93 -4.70 -18.73
N PHE A 107 8.74 -5.71 -18.47
CA PHE A 107 10.18 -5.54 -18.32
C PHE A 107 11.00 -6.46 -19.22
N LYS A 108 12.07 -5.92 -19.81
CA LYS A 108 13.02 -6.71 -20.61
C LYS A 108 13.89 -7.63 -19.72
N ASN A 109 14.41 -7.10 -18.60
CA ASN A 109 15.18 -7.86 -17.63
C ASN A 109 14.27 -8.30 -16.46
N VAL A 110 13.41 -9.28 -16.73
CA VAL A 110 12.41 -9.78 -15.79
C VAL A 110 13.03 -10.29 -14.50
N GLU A 111 14.17 -10.98 -14.60
CA GLU A 111 14.80 -11.67 -13.47
C GLU A 111 15.22 -10.70 -12.36
N ASP A 112 15.89 -9.60 -12.71
CA ASP A 112 16.36 -8.63 -11.71
C ASP A 112 15.20 -7.85 -11.08
N HIS A 113 14.16 -7.53 -11.85
CA HIS A 113 12.94 -6.93 -11.29
C HIS A 113 12.27 -7.84 -10.26
N ILE A 114 12.14 -9.15 -10.56
CA ILE A 114 11.58 -10.13 -9.63
C ILE A 114 12.46 -10.31 -8.38
N LYS A 115 13.80 -10.33 -8.52
CA LYS A 115 14.72 -10.38 -7.36
C LYS A 115 14.49 -9.22 -6.41
N VAL A 116 14.36 -8.01 -6.94
CA VAL A 116 14.09 -6.80 -6.13
C VAL A 116 12.75 -6.92 -5.42
N ILE A 117 11.67 -7.24 -6.14
CA ILE A 117 10.33 -7.39 -5.56
C ILE A 117 10.31 -8.47 -4.45
N LYS A 118 10.90 -9.64 -4.70
CA LYS A 118 11.01 -10.71 -3.67
C LYS A 118 11.83 -10.30 -2.46
N LEU A 119 12.86 -9.49 -2.64
CA LEU A 119 13.61 -8.93 -1.52
C LEU A 119 12.77 -7.94 -0.72
N LEU A 120 12.13 -6.99 -1.39
CA LEU A 120 11.33 -5.95 -0.73
C LEU A 120 10.15 -6.53 0.05
N ALA A 121 9.56 -7.63 -0.40
CA ALA A 121 8.50 -8.32 0.33
C ALA A 121 8.93 -8.88 1.70
N LYS A 122 10.24 -9.04 1.95
CA LYS A 122 10.77 -9.60 3.21
C LYS A 122 10.81 -8.56 4.34
N ARG A 123 10.86 -7.27 4.04
CA ARG A 123 10.98 -6.20 5.04
C ARG A 123 10.11 -5.00 4.66
N ARG A 124 9.04 -4.77 5.41
CA ARG A 124 8.04 -3.73 5.17
C ARG A 124 8.61 -2.30 5.23
N SER A 125 9.60 -2.07 6.09
CA SER A 125 10.34 -0.80 6.12
C SER A 125 11.27 -0.61 4.90
N GLY A 126 11.21 -1.50 3.91
CA GLY A 126 11.99 -1.41 2.69
C GLY A 126 13.50 -1.52 2.89
N TYR A 127 14.24 -1.23 1.85
CA TYR A 127 15.70 -1.31 1.80
C TYR A 127 16.25 -0.09 1.07
N THR A 128 17.45 0.32 1.45
CA THR A 128 18.21 1.30 0.67
C THR A 128 18.69 0.68 -0.64
N ARG A 129 19.06 1.54 -1.60
CA ARG A 129 19.65 1.06 -2.87
C ARG A 129 20.87 0.16 -2.64
N GLY A 130 21.76 0.52 -1.74
CA GLY A 130 22.96 -0.28 -1.41
C GLY A 130 22.59 -1.67 -0.87
N GLU A 131 21.66 -1.76 0.10
CA GLU A 131 21.16 -3.03 0.63
C GLU A 131 20.48 -3.89 -0.46
N ILE A 132 19.75 -3.27 -1.40
CA ILE A 132 19.12 -3.99 -2.51
C ILE A 132 20.20 -4.63 -3.38
N LEU A 133 21.21 -3.89 -3.79
CA LEU A 133 22.26 -4.40 -4.66
C LEU A 133 23.06 -5.52 -3.99
N GLU A 134 23.46 -5.31 -2.74
CA GLU A 134 24.18 -6.31 -1.94
C GLU A 134 23.40 -7.63 -1.83
N LYS A 135 22.09 -7.55 -1.48
CA LYS A 135 21.27 -8.73 -1.19
C LYS A 135 20.74 -9.44 -2.44
N THR A 136 20.64 -8.74 -3.57
CA THR A 136 20.19 -9.33 -4.84
C THR A 136 21.33 -9.78 -5.73
N GLY A 137 22.55 -9.29 -5.49
CA GLY A 137 23.71 -9.51 -6.35
C GLY A 137 23.67 -8.75 -7.68
N ILE A 138 22.76 -7.79 -7.83
CA ILE A 138 22.68 -6.92 -9.00
C ILE A 138 23.88 -5.98 -9.00
N LYS A 139 24.64 -5.93 -10.09
CA LYS A 139 25.80 -5.04 -10.22
C LYS A 139 25.37 -3.58 -10.20
N ASP A 140 26.11 -2.76 -9.44
CA ASP A 140 25.89 -1.32 -9.43
C ASP A 140 26.15 -0.70 -10.80
N GLY A 141 25.29 0.22 -11.21
CA GLY A 141 25.40 0.91 -12.49
C GLY A 141 24.05 1.32 -13.09
N GLY A 142 24.06 1.64 -14.38
CA GLY A 142 22.87 2.07 -15.10
C GLY A 142 21.73 1.05 -15.08
N GLY A 143 22.04 -0.25 -15.27
CA GLY A 143 21.02 -1.31 -15.24
C GLY A 143 20.29 -1.43 -13.91
N ALA A 144 21.00 -1.28 -12.78
CA ALA A 144 20.35 -1.26 -11.47
C ALA A 144 19.42 -0.05 -11.29
N SER A 145 19.84 1.11 -11.81
CA SER A 145 19.01 2.33 -11.79
C SER A 145 17.77 2.17 -12.66
N GLU A 146 17.89 1.55 -13.83
CA GLU A 146 16.75 1.25 -14.71
C GLU A 146 15.74 0.28 -14.05
N VAL A 147 16.22 -0.76 -13.35
CA VAL A 147 15.34 -1.68 -12.60
C VAL A 147 14.53 -0.94 -11.55
N LEU A 148 15.19 -0.13 -10.70
CA LEU A 148 14.50 0.62 -9.65
C LEU A 148 13.57 1.69 -10.23
N LYS A 149 14.00 2.39 -11.31
CA LYS A 149 13.20 3.36 -12.03
C LYS A 149 11.94 2.69 -12.60
N GLY A 150 12.10 1.60 -13.36
CA GLY A 150 10.98 0.90 -13.98
C GLY A 150 9.96 0.39 -12.97
N LEU A 151 10.41 -0.19 -11.84
CA LEU A 151 9.52 -0.64 -10.77
C LEU A 151 8.77 0.53 -10.09
N THR A 152 9.42 1.70 -9.96
CA THR A 152 8.80 2.90 -9.36
C THR A 152 7.76 3.51 -10.30
N GLU A 153 8.09 3.68 -11.57
CA GLU A 153 7.21 4.25 -12.59
C GLU A 153 5.97 3.39 -12.86
N SER A 154 6.12 2.07 -12.70
CA SER A 154 5.03 1.10 -12.82
C SER A 154 4.26 0.87 -11.50
N ASP A 155 4.47 1.70 -10.48
CA ASP A 155 3.78 1.69 -9.18
C ASP A 155 3.90 0.36 -8.40
N PHE A 156 4.96 -0.46 -8.64
CA PHE A 156 5.24 -1.65 -7.83
C PHE A 156 5.93 -1.30 -6.51
N ILE A 157 6.83 -0.33 -6.55
CA ILE A 157 7.60 0.10 -5.37
C ILE A 157 7.48 1.60 -5.19
N SER A 158 7.63 2.06 -3.95
CA SER A 158 7.69 3.48 -3.63
C SER A 158 9.00 3.83 -2.95
N PRO A 159 9.75 4.83 -3.46
CA PRO A 159 10.82 5.44 -2.71
C PRO A 159 10.25 6.34 -1.61
N TYR A 160 10.85 6.33 -0.43
CA TYR A 160 10.48 7.19 0.67
C TYR A 160 11.67 7.48 1.60
N GLU A 161 11.62 8.59 2.32
CA GLU A 161 12.58 8.92 3.38
C GLU A 161 11.96 8.56 4.74
N PRO A 162 12.57 7.64 5.52
CA PRO A 162 12.07 7.34 6.86
C PRO A 162 12.13 8.56 7.77
N PHE A 163 11.15 8.67 8.66
CA PHE A 163 11.14 9.77 9.63
C PHE A 163 12.42 9.79 10.47
N GLY A 164 13.04 10.98 10.58
CA GLY A 164 14.29 11.16 11.32
C GLY A 164 15.57 10.75 10.59
N GLU A 165 15.49 9.99 9.49
CA GLU A 165 16.65 9.55 8.69
C GLU A 165 16.83 10.46 7.45
N ARG A 166 17.23 11.71 7.66
CA ARG A 166 17.48 12.65 6.55
C ARG A 166 18.47 12.09 5.53
N LYS A 167 18.16 12.22 4.24
CA LYS A 167 18.96 11.76 3.09
C LYS A 167 19.07 10.24 2.95
N THR A 168 18.32 9.46 3.70
CA THR A 168 18.26 8.01 3.54
C THR A 168 17.05 7.64 2.70
N LEU A 169 17.25 7.37 1.42
CA LEU A 169 16.18 6.90 0.53
C LEU A 169 16.05 5.38 0.65
N LYS A 170 14.88 4.91 1.03
CA LYS A 170 14.50 3.49 1.03
C LYS A 170 13.41 3.22 -0.01
N TYR A 171 13.38 2.00 -0.51
CA TYR A 171 12.35 1.51 -1.43
C TYR A 171 11.52 0.45 -0.73
N LYS A 172 10.20 0.54 -0.79
CA LYS A 172 9.28 -0.47 -0.27
C LYS A 172 8.37 -1.00 -1.37
N LEU A 173 8.00 -2.28 -1.27
CA LEU A 173 6.99 -2.88 -2.12
C LEU A 173 5.61 -2.36 -1.70
N ILE A 174 4.86 -1.82 -2.64
CA ILE A 174 3.53 -1.26 -2.39
C ILE A 174 2.42 -2.00 -3.13
N ASP A 175 2.69 -2.63 -4.26
CA ASP A 175 1.66 -3.30 -5.08
C ASP A 175 0.91 -4.39 -4.30
N PRO A 176 -0.43 -4.27 -4.13
CA PRO A 176 -1.21 -5.21 -3.31
C PRO A 176 -1.18 -6.63 -3.84
N TYR A 177 -1.27 -6.82 -5.18
CA TYR A 177 -1.24 -8.15 -5.77
C TYR A 177 0.10 -8.85 -5.55
N CYS A 178 1.22 -8.15 -5.73
CA CYS A 178 2.55 -8.70 -5.47
C CYS A 178 2.74 -9.06 -3.99
N LEU A 179 2.32 -8.20 -3.06
CA LEU A 179 2.35 -8.48 -1.61
C LEU A 179 1.53 -9.72 -1.26
N PHE A 180 0.34 -9.86 -1.84
CA PHE A 180 -0.52 -11.02 -1.66
C PHE A 180 0.11 -12.28 -2.26
N PHE A 181 0.53 -12.21 -3.54
CA PHE A 181 1.10 -13.33 -4.26
C PHE A 181 2.32 -13.92 -3.54
N LEU A 182 3.26 -13.07 -3.15
CA LEU A 182 4.49 -13.50 -2.48
C LEU A 182 4.23 -14.07 -1.08
N ARG A 183 3.13 -13.68 -0.44
CA ARG A 183 2.74 -14.19 0.88
C ARG A 183 2.05 -15.55 0.81
N PHE A 184 1.18 -15.78 -0.17
CA PHE A 184 0.25 -16.91 -0.17
C PHE A 184 0.43 -17.90 -1.34
N LEU A 185 1.03 -17.47 -2.43
CA LEU A 185 1.08 -18.27 -3.66
C LEU A 185 2.51 -18.65 -4.09
N ASP A 186 3.50 -17.76 -3.85
CA ASP A 186 4.88 -18.00 -4.31
C ASP A 186 5.47 -19.26 -3.66
N GLY A 187 5.99 -20.17 -4.49
CA GLY A 187 6.59 -21.42 -4.03
C GLY A 187 5.59 -22.50 -3.56
N GLN A 188 4.29 -22.26 -3.60
CA GLN A 188 3.29 -23.24 -3.19
C GLN A 188 3.02 -24.25 -4.32
N THR A 189 3.33 -25.52 -4.06
CA THR A 189 3.10 -26.63 -5.02
C THR A 189 1.71 -27.22 -4.90
N LYS A 190 1.10 -27.18 -3.71
CA LYS A 190 -0.26 -27.65 -3.45
C LYS A 190 -1.06 -26.54 -2.78
N LEU A 191 -2.06 -26.01 -3.48
CA LEU A 191 -2.99 -25.02 -2.95
C LEU A 191 -4.31 -25.72 -2.61
N ASP A 192 -4.91 -25.37 -1.47
CA ASP A 192 -6.29 -25.71 -1.17
C ASP A 192 -7.20 -24.79 -2.01
N PRO A 193 -8.08 -25.33 -2.89
CA PRO A 193 -8.94 -24.50 -3.73
C PRO A 193 -9.93 -23.61 -2.96
N GLN A 194 -10.14 -23.88 -1.68
CA GLN A 194 -11.03 -23.11 -0.79
C GLN A 194 -10.22 -22.48 0.37
N TYR A 195 -8.96 -22.17 0.13
CA TYR A 195 -8.04 -21.68 1.16
C TYR A 195 -8.55 -20.45 1.87
N TRP A 196 -9.02 -19.45 1.10
CA TRP A 196 -9.46 -18.18 1.64
C TRP A 196 -10.75 -18.30 2.44
N GLN A 197 -11.73 -19.05 1.93
CA GLN A 197 -12.98 -19.31 2.63
C GLN A 197 -12.75 -20.02 3.97
N LYS A 198 -11.97 -21.11 3.98
CA LYS A 198 -11.67 -21.90 5.17
C LYS A 198 -10.90 -21.13 6.23
N ASN A 199 -10.01 -20.23 5.81
CA ASN A 199 -9.12 -19.49 6.70
C ASN A 199 -9.58 -18.05 6.97
N ASN A 200 -10.76 -17.64 6.52
CA ASN A 200 -11.24 -16.25 6.52
C ASN A 200 -11.17 -15.56 7.90
N ASN A 201 -11.25 -16.31 8.99
CA ASN A 201 -11.16 -15.81 10.36
C ASN A 201 -9.87 -16.28 11.07
N SER A 202 -8.91 -16.85 10.38
CA SER A 202 -7.67 -17.33 10.99
C SER A 202 -6.81 -16.16 11.48
N PRO A 203 -5.99 -16.38 12.54
CA PRO A 203 -5.04 -15.36 13.01
C PRO A 203 -4.06 -14.90 11.92
N LEU A 204 -3.65 -15.84 11.04
CA LEU A 204 -2.76 -15.54 9.92
C LEU A 204 -3.37 -14.52 8.95
N LEU A 205 -4.62 -14.75 8.50
CA LEU A 205 -5.28 -13.81 7.59
C LEU A 205 -5.65 -12.50 8.29
N ASN A 206 -6.00 -12.52 9.57
CA ASN A 206 -6.26 -11.29 10.32
C ASN A 206 -4.99 -10.44 10.46
N SER A 207 -3.85 -11.06 10.75
CA SER A 207 -2.56 -10.37 10.79
C SER A 207 -2.18 -9.78 9.42
N TRP A 208 -2.33 -10.57 8.35
CA TRP A 208 -2.07 -10.08 6.99
C TRP A 208 -2.97 -8.91 6.61
N ARG A 209 -4.28 -8.99 6.93
CA ARG A 209 -5.22 -7.87 6.67
C ARG A 209 -4.82 -6.59 7.39
N GLY A 210 -4.33 -6.71 8.63
CA GLY A 210 -3.79 -5.54 9.35
C GLY A 210 -2.69 -4.86 8.54
N PHE A 211 -1.74 -5.62 8.04
CA PHE A 211 -0.64 -5.10 7.23
C PHE A 211 -1.08 -4.56 5.87
N ALA A 212 -1.99 -5.26 5.19
CA ALA A 212 -2.52 -4.81 3.91
C ALA A 212 -3.35 -3.52 4.07
N PHE A 213 -4.01 -3.35 5.22
CA PHE A 213 -4.75 -2.13 5.53
C PHE A 213 -3.84 -0.92 5.77
N GLU A 214 -2.66 -1.12 6.35
CA GLU A 214 -1.67 -0.04 6.47
C GLU A 214 -1.28 0.48 5.07
N GLU A 215 -0.97 -0.41 4.12
CA GLU A 215 -0.66 0.01 2.75
C GLU A 215 -1.88 0.65 2.05
N LEU A 216 -3.08 0.12 2.26
CA LEU A 216 -4.32 0.72 1.77
C LEU A 216 -4.48 2.18 2.25
N CYS A 217 -4.15 2.47 3.50
CA CYS A 217 -4.19 3.82 4.05
C CYS A 217 -3.19 4.76 3.38
N PHE A 218 -1.99 4.28 3.05
CA PHE A 218 -1.03 5.09 2.28
C PHE A 218 -1.55 5.41 0.87
N TYR A 219 -2.20 4.46 0.19
CA TYR A 219 -2.84 4.72 -1.11
C TYR A 219 -3.96 5.76 -1.03
N HIS A 220 -4.65 5.83 0.12
CA HIS A 220 -5.78 6.73 0.34
C HIS A 220 -5.43 7.91 1.27
N ILE A 221 -4.17 8.33 1.26
CA ILE A 221 -3.69 9.42 2.12
C ILE A 221 -4.43 10.74 1.87
N GLN A 222 -4.86 11.02 0.64
CA GLN A 222 -5.61 12.22 0.33
C GLN A 222 -6.98 12.22 1.04
N GLN A 223 -7.68 11.09 1.06
CA GLN A 223 -8.95 10.92 1.78
C GLN A 223 -8.75 11.10 3.29
N ILE A 224 -7.66 10.56 3.85
CA ILE A 224 -7.29 10.75 5.25
C ILE A 224 -7.08 12.24 5.54
N LYS A 225 -6.33 12.95 4.69
CA LYS A 225 -6.11 14.40 4.84
C LYS A 225 -7.40 15.20 4.73
N MET A 226 -8.30 14.82 3.82
CA MET A 226 -9.63 15.43 3.70
C MET A 226 -10.43 15.27 4.98
N LYS A 227 -10.49 14.05 5.53
CA LYS A 227 -11.18 13.76 6.78
C LYS A 227 -10.60 14.54 7.96
N LEU A 228 -9.28 14.71 8.01
CA LEU A 228 -8.59 15.49 9.05
C LEU A 228 -8.70 17.01 8.84
N GLY A 229 -9.24 17.47 7.71
CA GLY A 229 -9.34 18.89 7.37
C GLY A 229 -7.99 19.55 7.06
N ILE A 230 -7.01 18.77 6.57
CA ILE A 230 -5.64 19.23 6.34
C ILE A 230 -5.20 19.16 4.86
N SER A 231 -6.13 19.04 3.94
CA SER A 231 -5.83 18.98 2.49
C SER A 231 -5.03 20.17 1.97
N GLY A 232 -5.18 21.34 2.58
CA GLY A 232 -4.43 22.56 2.24
C GLY A 232 -3.10 22.72 2.97
N VAL A 233 -2.72 21.78 3.82
CA VAL A 233 -1.45 21.82 4.58
C VAL A 233 -0.40 20.98 3.87
N SER A 234 0.80 21.54 3.69
CA SER A 234 1.93 20.76 3.17
C SER A 234 2.35 19.71 4.20
N THR A 235 2.45 18.46 3.74
CA THR A 235 2.71 17.30 4.61
C THR A 235 3.76 16.39 4.01
N THR A 236 4.45 15.64 4.89
CA THR A 236 5.30 14.50 4.51
C THR A 236 4.81 13.27 5.26
N GLU A 237 4.53 12.20 4.52
CA GLU A 237 4.05 10.94 5.07
C GLU A 237 5.19 9.92 5.14
N SER A 238 5.32 9.26 6.28
CA SER A 238 6.34 8.23 6.51
C SER A 238 5.88 7.21 7.53
N SER A 239 6.52 6.05 7.56
CA SER A 239 6.51 5.16 8.73
C SER A 239 7.75 5.42 9.58
N TRP A 240 7.67 5.06 10.87
CA TRP A 240 8.82 5.23 11.76
C TRP A 240 9.03 4.00 12.63
N VAL A 241 10.28 3.55 12.68
CA VAL A 241 10.70 2.46 13.56
C VAL A 241 11.82 2.97 14.43
N VAL A 242 11.63 2.92 15.74
CA VAL A 242 12.65 3.24 16.73
C VAL A 242 13.36 1.97 17.13
N TYR A 243 14.68 1.95 17.00
CA TYR A 243 15.50 0.82 17.42
C TYR A 243 16.18 1.14 18.76
N SER A 244 16.21 0.15 19.66
CA SER A 244 17.03 0.20 20.87
C SER A 244 18.52 0.17 20.52
N GLN A 245 19.40 0.42 21.50
CA GLN A 245 20.84 0.27 21.33
C GLN A 245 21.25 -1.14 20.89
N GLU A 246 20.44 -2.16 21.21
CA GLU A 246 20.62 -3.56 20.77
C GLU A 246 20.02 -3.85 19.38
N GLN A 247 19.65 -2.84 18.60
CA GLN A 247 18.99 -2.94 17.29
C GLN A 247 17.65 -3.71 17.30
N LYS A 248 16.98 -3.83 18.44
CA LYS A 248 15.62 -4.35 18.53
C LYS A 248 14.62 -3.22 18.31
N ALA A 249 13.55 -3.48 17.55
CA ALA A 249 12.48 -2.50 17.38
C ALA A 249 11.81 -2.21 18.73
N GLN A 250 11.99 -1.01 19.23
CA GLN A 250 11.46 -0.54 20.51
C GLN A 250 10.05 0.03 20.34
N ALA A 251 9.80 0.76 19.26
CA ALA A 251 8.51 1.28 18.88
C ALA A 251 8.38 1.27 17.35
N GLN A 252 7.19 0.93 16.87
CA GLN A 252 6.83 1.05 15.47
C GLN A 252 5.57 1.90 15.36
N ILE A 253 5.62 2.89 14.48
CA ILE A 253 4.48 3.75 14.14
C ILE A 253 4.13 3.48 12.69
N ASP A 254 2.87 3.13 12.45
CA ASP A 254 2.39 2.69 11.15
C ASP A 254 2.48 3.83 10.12
N MET A 255 2.01 5.03 10.49
CA MET A 255 2.11 6.22 9.65
C MET A 255 2.30 7.47 10.52
N LEU A 256 3.19 8.35 10.09
CA LEU A 256 3.31 9.72 10.54
C LEU A 256 2.90 10.66 9.40
N ILE A 257 2.13 11.69 9.73
CA ILE A 257 1.88 12.81 8.82
C ILE A 257 2.53 14.03 9.46
N ASP A 258 3.72 14.38 8.98
CA ASP A 258 4.46 15.56 9.44
C ASP A 258 3.97 16.80 8.68
N ARG A 259 3.39 17.75 9.39
CA ARG A 259 2.68 18.90 8.85
C ARG A 259 3.51 20.17 8.97
N SER A 260 3.39 21.06 8.00
CA SER A 260 4.07 22.37 8.00
C SER A 260 3.51 23.35 9.04
N ASP A 261 2.32 23.08 9.60
CA ASP A 261 1.68 23.89 10.66
C ASP A 261 2.07 23.46 12.09
N ASN A 262 3.22 22.79 12.24
CA ASN A 262 3.79 22.34 13.50
C ASN A 262 3.01 21.25 14.24
N VAL A 263 2.23 20.46 13.53
CA VAL A 263 1.59 19.25 14.05
C VAL A 263 2.19 18.02 13.40
N VAL A 264 2.32 16.93 14.16
CA VAL A 264 2.62 15.59 13.63
C VAL A 264 1.46 14.66 14.03
N ASN A 265 0.73 14.15 13.05
CA ASN A 265 -0.25 13.11 13.34
C ASN A 265 0.49 11.76 13.48
N LEU A 266 0.38 11.15 14.66
CA LEU A 266 0.75 9.76 14.90
C LEU A 266 -0.49 8.93 14.57
N CYS A 267 -0.44 8.20 13.46
CA CYS A 267 -1.56 7.39 13.00
C CYS A 267 -1.34 5.93 13.38
N GLU A 268 -2.26 5.39 14.16
CA GLU A 268 -2.35 3.96 14.48
C GLU A 268 -3.49 3.35 13.67
N MET A 269 -3.22 2.24 12.98
CA MET A 269 -4.15 1.63 12.04
C MET A 269 -4.65 0.29 12.55
N LYS A 270 -5.97 0.07 12.54
CA LYS A 270 -6.59 -1.18 13.02
C LYS A 270 -7.72 -1.63 12.10
N TYR A 271 -7.59 -2.82 11.53
CA TYR A 271 -8.57 -3.43 10.65
C TYR A 271 -9.35 -4.54 11.34
N TYR A 272 -10.41 -4.17 12.03
CA TYR A 272 -11.30 -5.10 12.73
C TYR A 272 -12.71 -5.07 12.15
N LYS A 273 -13.45 -6.19 12.29
CA LYS A 273 -14.85 -6.31 11.86
C LYS A 273 -15.86 -5.67 12.83
N LYS A 274 -15.40 -4.96 13.85
CA LYS A 274 -16.21 -4.31 14.89
C LYS A 274 -15.55 -2.97 15.25
N PRO A 275 -16.29 -2.05 15.90
CA PRO A 275 -15.68 -0.84 16.45
C PRO A 275 -14.49 -1.19 17.34
N PHE A 276 -13.38 -0.48 17.15
CA PHE A 276 -12.16 -0.69 17.91
C PHE A 276 -12.36 -0.26 19.36
N VAL A 277 -11.83 -1.03 20.31
CA VAL A 277 -11.87 -0.73 21.74
C VAL A 277 -10.42 -0.61 22.21
N ILE A 278 -10.09 0.53 22.81
CA ILE A 278 -8.80 0.72 23.48
C ILE A 278 -8.94 0.07 24.87
N ASP A 279 -8.16 -0.98 25.13
CA ASP A 279 -8.00 -1.53 26.47
C ASP A 279 -6.80 -0.90 27.18
N SER A 280 -6.56 -1.24 28.45
CA SER A 280 -5.47 -0.67 29.25
C SER A 280 -4.09 -0.93 28.64
N THR A 281 -3.88 -2.10 28.05
CA THR A 281 -2.61 -2.45 27.41
C THR A 281 -2.37 -1.62 26.14
N CYS A 282 -3.40 -1.47 25.32
CA CYS A 282 -3.37 -0.63 24.14
C CYS A 282 -3.16 0.85 24.51
N ASP A 283 -3.85 1.36 25.53
CA ASP A 283 -3.67 2.73 26.05
C ASP A 283 -2.23 2.99 26.45
N GLN A 284 -1.63 2.08 27.21
CA GLN A 284 -0.23 2.21 27.61
C GLN A 284 0.70 2.26 26.39
N GLN A 285 0.54 1.36 25.42
CA GLN A 285 1.35 1.33 24.21
C GLN A 285 1.22 2.62 23.38
N LEU A 286 0.00 3.15 23.27
CA LEU A 286 -0.24 4.40 22.56
C LEU A 286 0.44 5.58 23.27
N ARG A 287 0.36 5.67 24.59
CA ARG A 287 1.05 6.70 25.37
C ARG A 287 2.57 6.62 25.22
N GLU A 288 3.13 5.42 25.26
CA GLU A 288 4.57 5.20 25.07
C GLU A 288 5.02 5.65 23.67
N ARG A 289 4.26 5.36 22.62
CA ARG A 289 4.56 5.81 21.25
C ARG A 289 4.46 7.33 21.11
N VAL A 290 3.41 7.95 21.68
CA VAL A 290 3.24 9.40 21.69
C VAL A 290 4.41 10.07 22.41
N GLN A 291 4.81 9.56 23.57
CA GLN A 291 5.96 10.08 24.34
C GLN A 291 7.25 9.94 23.55
N THR A 292 7.52 8.75 23.00
CA THR A 292 8.72 8.48 22.18
C THR A 292 8.81 9.44 20.98
N LEU A 293 7.70 9.69 20.31
CA LEU A 293 7.66 10.64 19.19
C LEU A 293 7.86 12.08 19.68
N THR A 294 7.23 12.46 20.78
CA THR A 294 7.35 13.80 21.36
C THR A 294 8.80 14.12 21.72
N ASP A 295 9.54 13.15 22.26
CA ASP A 295 10.95 13.31 22.61
C ASP A 295 11.87 13.39 21.37
N ALA A 296 11.44 12.80 20.25
CA ALA A 296 12.21 12.77 19.00
C ALA A 296 12.00 13.98 18.09
N ILE A 297 10.91 14.73 18.26
CA ILE A 297 10.58 15.87 17.40
C ILE A 297 10.98 17.22 18.02
N PRO A 298 11.12 18.29 17.21
CA PRO A 298 11.38 19.64 17.75
C PRO A 298 10.27 20.10 18.71
N ARG A 299 10.63 20.72 19.82
CA ARG A 299 9.72 21.22 20.87
C ARG A 299 8.55 22.10 20.37
N ARG A 300 8.70 22.72 19.21
CA ARG A 300 7.65 23.53 18.59
C ARG A 300 6.53 22.72 17.94
N LYS A 301 6.73 21.40 17.78
CA LYS A 301 5.72 20.52 17.16
C LYS A 301 4.89 19.82 18.23
N THR A 302 3.61 19.64 17.92
CA THR A 302 2.65 18.93 18.77
C THR A 302 2.27 17.60 18.13
N VAL A 303 2.23 16.53 18.92
CA VAL A 303 1.77 15.21 18.46
C VAL A 303 0.24 15.12 18.60
N HIS A 304 -0.44 14.74 17.54
CA HIS A 304 -1.85 14.39 17.53
C HIS A 304 -2.01 12.89 17.29
N LEU A 305 -2.54 12.17 18.27
CA LEU A 305 -2.87 10.75 18.10
C LEU A 305 -4.12 10.61 17.23
N THR A 306 -3.97 9.94 16.11
CA THR A 306 -5.02 9.67 15.13
C THR A 306 -5.22 8.17 15.00
N LEU A 307 -6.45 7.70 15.15
CA LEU A 307 -6.81 6.31 14.87
C LEU A 307 -7.42 6.19 13.47
N ILE A 308 -6.93 5.23 12.69
CA ILE A 308 -7.53 4.87 11.41
C ILE A 308 -8.09 3.45 11.57
N VAL A 309 -9.42 3.33 11.65
CA VAL A 309 -10.10 2.11 12.08
C VAL A 309 -11.29 1.79 11.18
N ALA A 310 -11.50 0.51 10.84
CA ALA A 310 -12.51 0.16 9.85
C ALA A 310 -13.94 0.56 10.27
N TYR A 311 -14.33 0.34 11.53
CA TYR A 311 -15.70 0.57 12.02
C TYR A 311 -15.80 1.61 13.15
N GLY A 312 -14.82 2.52 13.22
CA GLY A 312 -14.80 3.55 14.24
C GLY A 312 -14.28 3.07 15.61
N LEU A 313 -14.28 4.00 16.56
CA LEU A 313 -13.80 3.81 17.94
C LEU A 313 -14.97 3.75 18.89
N LYS A 314 -15.01 2.70 19.73
CA LYS A 314 -15.93 2.63 20.85
C LYS A 314 -15.42 3.52 21.99
N GLN A 315 -16.24 4.47 22.41
CA GLN A 315 -15.90 5.38 23.52
C GLN A 315 -15.82 4.62 24.84
N ASN A 316 -14.75 4.87 25.59
CA ASN A 316 -14.50 4.38 26.94
C ASN A 316 -13.54 5.32 27.69
N GLU A 317 -13.10 4.94 28.89
CA GLU A 317 -12.20 5.73 29.72
C GLU A 317 -10.82 6.01 29.08
N TYR A 318 -10.37 5.20 28.13
CA TYR A 318 -9.07 5.34 27.44
C TYR A 318 -9.15 6.14 26.13
N SER A 319 -10.34 6.38 25.60
CA SER A 319 -10.51 7.01 24.28
C SER A 319 -10.24 8.52 24.27
N GLY A 320 -10.17 9.17 25.45
CA GLY A 320 -9.99 10.61 25.58
C GLY A 320 -8.64 11.16 25.08
N GLN A 321 -7.63 10.30 24.89
CA GLN A 321 -6.35 10.72 24.33
C GLN A 321 -6.31 10.80 22.80
N VAL A 322 -7.34 10.29 22.12
CA VAL A 322 -7.41 10.27 20.65
C VAL A 322 -7.98 11.60 20.16
N GLN A 323 -7.19 12.36 19.39
CA GLN A 323 -7.61 13.64 18.82
C GLN A 323 -8.48 13.48 17.57
N SER A 324 -8.26 12.42 16.77
CA SER A 324 -8.97 12.21 15.52
C SER A 324 -9.21 10.74 15.24
N VAL A 325 -10.36 10.46 14.63
CA VAL A 325 -10.70 9.11 14.15
C VAL A 325 -11.05 9.20 12.68
N VAL A 326 -10.39 8.38 11.87
CA VAL A 326 -10.69 8.15 10.45
C VAL A 326 -11.26 6.74 10.34
N THR A 327 -12.36 6.59 9.62
CA THR A 327 -13.01 5.29 9.40
C THR A 327 -12.74 4.77 8.00
N LEU A 328 -13.04 3.51 7.76
CA LEU A 328 -12.98 2.94 6.40
C LEU A 328 -13.91 3.73 5.45
N ASP A 329 -15.07 4.19 5.91
CA ASP A 329 -15.98 4.99 5.08
C ASP A 329 -15.37 6.30 4.61
N ASP A 330 -14.50 6.90 5.42
CA ASP A 330 -13.80 8.14 5.06
C ASP A 330 -12.80 7.92 3.92
N LEU A 331 -12.27 6.69 3.74
CA LEU A 331 -11.37 6.34 2.63
C LEU A 331 -12.11 6.22 1.28
N PHE A 332 -13.45 6.19 1.29
CA PHE A 332 -14.29 6.21 0.10
C PHE A 332 -14.70 7.63 -0.33
N LEU A 333 -14.14 8.67 0.28
CA LEU A 333 -14.34 10.03 -0.21
C LEU A 333 -13.75 10.16 -1.61
N PRO A 334 -14.45 10.85 -2.53
CA PRO A 334 -13.92 11.08 -3.87
C PRO A 334 -12.64 11.93 -3.78
N ALA A 335 -11.59 11.54 -4.51
CA ALA A 335 -10.43 12.39 -4.71
C ALA A 335 -10.81 13.52 -5.67
N PHE A 336 -10.42 14.77 -5.34
CA PHE A 336 -10.60 15.92 -6.21
C PHE A 336 -9.47 16.01 -7.23
#